data_863593820cc656440497e6e6947974bb
#
_entry.id   863593820cc656440497e6e6947974bb
#
_cell.length_a   1.000
_cell.length_b   1.000
_cell.length_c   1.000
_cell.angle_alpha   90.00
_cell.angle_beta   90.00
_cell.angle_gamma   90.00
#
_symmetry.space_group_name_H-M   'P 1'
#
loop_
_entity.id
_entity.type
_entity.pdbx_description
1 polymer ?
#
loop_
_entity_poly.entity_id
_entity_poly.type
_entity_poly.pdbx_seq_one_letter_code
_entity_poly.pdbx_strand_id
1 'polypeptide(L)'
;LIIVESSGNDMAIGDNGKAIGPLQIHKAVVLDVNRITGSHYRHQDMTNRVAARAVCEAYLKHYGRGASTEQLARRWNGGPTGDRKIATVIYWNKVKKEIK
;
A
#
# COMPACT_ATOMS: atom_id res chain seq x y z
N LEU A 1 0.15 -5.75 6.38
CA LEU A 1 -0.68 -5.03 5.41
C LEU A 1 -1.41 -5.97 4.44
N ILE A 2 -0.78 -7.05 4.00
CA ILE A 2 -1.42 -8.00 3.08
C ILE A 2 -2.72 -8.55 3.65
N ILE A 3 -2.72 -8.99 4.91
CA ILE A 3 -3.93 -9.53 5.56
C ILE A 3 -5.01 -8.46 5.63
N VAL A 4 -4.67 -7.25 6.03
CA VAL A 4 -5.65 -6.15 6.15
C VAL A 4 -6.23 -5.77 4.78
N GLU A 5 -5.38 -5.70 3.74
CA GLU A 5 -5.83 -5.26 2.41
C GLU A 5 -6.63 -6.32 1.65
N SER A 6 -6.27 -7.60 1.76
CA SER A 6 -6.82 -8.63 0.87
C SER A 6 -7.08 -9.98 1.55
N SER A 7 -6.85 -10.10 2.86
CA SER A 7 -6.86 -11.38 3.57
C SER A 7 -5.88 -12.40 2.94
N GLY A 8 -4.80 -11.91 2.34
CA GLY A 8 -3.79 -12.75 1.71
C GLY A 8 -4.10 -13.20 0.28
N ASN A 9 -5.17 -12.69 -0.34
CA ASN A 9 -5.55 -13.07 -1.70
C ASN A 9 -4.78 -12.28 -2.75
N ASP A 10 -3.87 -12.94 -3.49
CA ASP A 10 -3.04 -12.31 -4.52
C ASP A 10 -3.85 -11.79 -5.70
N MET A 11 -5.03 -12.37 -5.95
CA MET A 11 -5.89 -11.98 -7.07
C MET A 11 -7.03 -11.05 -6.66
N ALA A 12 -6.98 -10.50 -5.44
CA ALA A 12 -8.03 -9.62 -4.95
C ALA A 12 -8.17 -8.36 -5.82
N ILE A 13 -9.41 -7.96 -6.06
CA ILE A 13 -9.74 -6.74 -6.81
C ILE A 13 -10.76 -5.96 -5.99
N GLY A 14 -10.45 -4.69 -5.71
CA GLY A 14 -11.31 -3.81 -4.92
C GLY A 14 -11.47 -2.44 -5.58
N ASP A 15 -12.26 -1.56 -4.95
CA ASP A 15 -12.52 -0.19 -5.42
C ASP A 15 -12.94 -0.14 -6.89
N ASN A 16 -13.89 -1.02 -7.29
CA ASN A 16 -14.39 -1.11 -8.67
C ASN A 16 -13.29 -1.42 -9.68
N GLY A 17 -12.34 -2.28 -9.32
CA GLY A 17 -11.23 -2.68 -10.17
C GLY A 17 -10.01 -1.79 -10.10
N LYS A 18 -10.03 -0.75 -9.28
CA LYS A 18 -8.92 0.18 -9.15
C LYS A 18 -7.82 -0.32 -8.23
N ALA A 19 -8.16 -1.12 -7.22
CA ALA A 19 -7.22 -1.69 -6.27
C ALA A 19 -6.98 -3.16 -6.61
N ILE A 20 -5.72 -3.56 -6.81
CA ILE A 20 -5.37 -4.89 -7.31
C ILE A 20 -4.35 -5.56 -6.40
N GLY A 21 -4.52 -6.87 -6.19
CA GLY A 21 -3.53 -7.76 -5.59
C GLY A 21 -3.55 -7.82 -4.07
N PRO A 22 -2.56 -8.51 -3.48
CA PRO A 22 -2.53 -8.76 -2.04
C PRO A 22 -2.42 -7.48 -1.19
N LEU A 23 -1.90 -6.40 -1.76
CA LEU A 23 -1.79 -5.10 -1.10
C LEU A 23 -2.79 -4.08 -1.60
N GLN A 24 -3.69 -4.46 -2.51
CA GLN A 24 -4.74 -3.60 -3.06
C GLN A 24 -4.16 -2.27 -3.58
N ILE A 25 -3.20 -2.39 -4.49
CA ILE A 25 -2.44 -1.24 -5.02
C ILE A 25 -3.19 -0.57 -6.16
N HIS A 26 -3.31 0.75 -6.09
CA HIS A 26 -3.87 1.59 -7.15
C HIS A 26 -2.81 1.92 -8.21
N LYS A 27 -3.24 2.15 -9.44
CA LYS A 27 -2.35 2.49 -10.56
C LYS A 27 -1.50 3.73 -10.24
N ALA A 28 -2.07 4.73 -9.57
CA ALA A 28 -1.33 5.95 -9.22
C ALA A 28 -0.11 5.67 -8.36
N VAL A 29 -0.18 4.69 -7.46
CA VAL A 29 0.96 4.29 -6.63
C VAL A 29 2.04 3.66 -7.47
N VAL A 30 1.66 2.79 -8.43
CA VAL A 30 2.62 2.14 -9.33
C VAL A 30 3.36 3.19 -10.17
N LEU A 31 2.63 4.14 -10.74
CA LEU A 31 3.23 5.20 -11.55
C LEU A 31 4.18 6.08 -10.73
N ASP A 32 3.80 6.38 -9.48
CA ASP A 32 4.61 7.18 -8.58
C ASP A 32 5.92 6.46 -8.21
N VAL A 33 5.84 5.16 -7.89
CA VAL A 33 7.02 4.35 -7.59
C VAL A 33 7.93 4.23 -8.81
N ASN A 34 7.37 4.05 -10.01
CA ASN A 34 8.17 4.03 -11.23
C ASN A 34 8.94 5.33 -11.42
N ARG A 35 8.29 6.46 -11.14
CA ARG A 35 8.92 7.79 -11.22
C ARG A 35 10.08 7.92 -10.21
N ILE A 36 9.86 7.46 -8.99
CA ILE A 36 10.85 7.57 -7.90
C ILE A 36 12.05 6.67 -8.12
N THR A 37 11.83 5.43 -8.59
CA THR A 37 12.87 4.40 -8.66
C THR A 37 13.42 4.15 -10.05
N GLY A 38 12.81 4.72 -11.09
CA GLY A 38 13.17 4.41 -12.48
C GLY A 38 12.69 3.04 -12.94
N SER A 39 11.77 2.41 -12.20
CA SER A 39 11.22 1.09 -12.55
C SER A 39 10.12 1.19 -13.61
N HIS A 40 9.69 0.03 -14.13
CA HIS A 40 8.70 -0.07 -15.19
C HIS A 40 7.58 -1.06 -14.84
N TYR A 41 7.12 -1.05 -13.60
CA TYR A 41 5.99 -1.90 -13.18
C TYR A 41 4.70 -1.48 -13.88
N ARG A 42 3.86 -2.47 -14.17
CA ARG A 42 2.49 -2.24 -14.65
C ARG A 42 1.51 -2.50 -13.50
N HIS A 43 0.34 -1.87 -13.55
CA HIS A 43 -0.68 -2.07 -12.51
C HIS A 43 -1.04 -3.56 -12.35
N GLN A 44 -1.16 -4.29 -13.46
CA GLN A 44 -1.48 -5.71 -13.43
C GLN A 44 -0.41 -6.57 -12.75
N ASP A 45 0.84 -6.09 -12.65
CA ASP A 45 1.91 -6.81 -11.95
C ASP A 45 1.65 -6.89 -10.45
N MET A 46 0.72 -6.09 -9.93
CA MET A 46 0.41 -6.05 -8.50
C MET A 46 -0.34 -7.28 -7.99
N THR A 47 -0.74 -8.19 -8.88
CA THR A 47 -1.20 -9.53 -8.49
C THR A 47 -0.05 -10.47 -8.17
N ASN A 48 1.19 -10.11 -8.54
CA ASN A 48 2.39 -10.85 -8.15
C ASN A 48 2.84 -10.32 -6.78
N ARG A 49 2.90 -11.19 -5.79
CA ARG A 49 3.21 -10.80 -4.41
C ARG A 49 4.59 -10.16 -4.28
N VAL A 50 5.58 -10.66 -5.01
CA VAL A 50 6.94 -10.11 -4.97
C VAL A 50 6.97 -8.69 -5.54
N ALA A 51 6.34 -8.47 -6.69
CA ALA A 51 6.27 -7.14 -7.31
C ALA A 51 5.46 -6.17 -6.44
N ALA A 52 4.31 -6.62 -5.90
CA ALA A 52 3.48 -5.78 -5.03
C ALA A 52 4.24 -5.34 -3.77
N ARG A 53 4.96 -6.25 -3.13
CA ARG A 53 5.76 -5.92 -1.95
C ARG A 53 6.90 -4.96 -2.29
N ALA A 54 7.57 -5.14 -3.43
CA ALA A 54 8.64 -4.24 -3.87
C ALA A 54 8.11 -2.81 -4.08
N VAL A 55 6.94 -2.68 -4.71
CA VAL A 55 6.29 -1.38 -4.91
C VAL A 55 5.89 -0.75 -3.57
N CYS A 56 5.30 -1.53 -2.67
CA CYS A 56 4.91 -1.06 -1.33
C CYS A 56 6.13 -0.57 -0.55
N GLU A 57 7.21 -1.35 -0.53
CA GLU A 57 8.43 -0.99 0.18
C GLU A 57 9.05 0.29 -0.37
N ALA A 58 9.13 0.43 -1.69
CA ALA A 58 9.66 1.63 -2.32
C ALA A 58 8.83 2.87 -1.99
N TYR A 59 7.51 2.74 -2.02
CA TYR A 59 6.58 3.81 -1.68
C TYR A 59 6.75 4.25 -0.23
N LEU A 60 6.76 3.30 0.69
CA LEU A 60 6.89 3.60 2.13
C LEU A 60 8.27 4.13 2.48
N LYS A 61 9.32 3.65 1.81
CA LYS A 61 10.67 4.17 1.99
C LYS A 61 10.76 5.64 1.58
N HIS A 62 10.11 6.01 0.49
CA HIS A 62 10.14 7.39 -0.01
C HIS A 62 9.30 8.34 0.85
N TYR A 63 8.04 7.95 1.15
CA TYR A 63 7.11 8.80 1.87
C TYR A 63 7.10 8.60 3.38
N GLY A 64 7.79 7.57 3.88
CA GLY A 64 7.76 7.21 5.29
C GLY A 64 9.08 7.40 6.02
N ARG A 65 10.04 8.10 5.44
CA ARG A 65 11.36 8.30 6.07
C ARG A 65 11.19 8.92 7.45
N GLY A 66 11.72 8.24 8.48
CA GLY A 66 11.60 8.69 9.87
C GLY A 66 10.22 8.52 10.49
N ALA A 67 9.28 7.90 9.79
CA ALA A 67 7.93 7.71 10.27
C ALA A 67 7.78 6.49 11.18
N SER A 68 6.82 6.57 12.13
CA SER A 68 6.45 5.43 12.97
C SER A 68 5.68 4.38 12.17
N THR A 69 5.51 3.18 12.74
CA THR A 69 4.70 2.12 12.13
C THR A 69 3.28 2.60 11.85
N GLU A 70 2.68 3.34 12.78
CA GLU A 70 1.35 3.91 12.57
C GLU A 70 1.33 4.87 11.40
N GLN A 71 2.30 5.79 11.32
CA GLN A 71 2.38 6.76 10.23
C GLN A 71 2.56 6.07 8.88
N LEU A 72 3.40 5.02 8.81
CA LEU A 72 3.60 4.26 7.57
C LEU A 72 2.29 3.61 7.10
N ALA A 73 1.58 2.93 8.01
CA ALA A 73 0.32 2.28 7.67
C ALA A 73 -0.72 3.29 7.21
N ARG A 74 -0.85 4.42 7.91
CA ARG A 74 -1.83 5.46 7.57
C ARG A 74 -1.49 6.16 6.26
N ARG A 75 -0.21 6.37 5.96
CA ARG A 75 0.23 6.92 4.67
C ARG A 75 0.04 5.92 3.54
N TRP A 76 0.18 4.64 3.81
CA TRP A 76 -0.12 3.61 2.81
C TRP A 76 -1.60 3.66 2.42
N ASN A 77 -2.49 3.73 3.39
CA ASN A 77 -3.94 3.78 3.16
C ASN A 77 -4.41 5.11 2.57
N GLY A 78 -3.92 6.25 3.07
CA GLY A 78 -4.43 7.57 2.75
C GLY A 78 -3.52 8.49 1.93
N GLY A 79 -2.39 7.97 1.44
CA GLY A 79 -1.42 8.76 0.68
C GLY A 79 -0.36 9.42 1.56
N PRO A 80 0.56 10.23 0.98
CA PRO A 80 1.71 10.80 1.70
C PRO A 80 1.36 11.59 2.95
N THR A 81 0.15 12.14 3.05
CA THR A 81 -0.34 12.85 4.24
C THR A 81 -1.40 12.06 4.99
N GLY A 82 -1.51 10.74 4.72
CA GLY A 82 -2.54 9.90 5.31
C GLY A 82 -2.51 9.85 6.83
N ASP A 83 -1.33 9.98 7.45
CA ASP A 83 -1.19 10.01 8.91
C ASP A 83 -1.86 11.23 9.56
N ARG A 84 -2.26 12.23 8.77
CA ARG A 84 -3.01 13.41 9.23
C ARG A 84 -4.51 13.28 8.99
N LYS A 85 -4.98 12.22 8.35
CA LYS A 85 -6.39 12.02 7.99
C LYS A 85 -7.10 11.15 9.02
N ILE A 86 -8.23 11.62 9.54
CA ILE A 86 -9.04 10.86 10.50
C ILE A 86 -9.50 9.53 9.90
N ALA A 87 -9.84 9.52 8.62
CA ALA A 87 -10.29 8.31 7.93
C ALA A 87 -9.30 7.15 8.01
N THR A 88 -7.98 7.42 8.13
CA THR A 88 -6.97 6.37 8.21
C THR A 88 -6.83 5.77 9.61
N VAL A 89 -7.48 6.32 10.63
CA VAL A 89 -7.44 5.77 12.00
C VAL A 89 -8.10 4.39 12.03
N ILE A 90 -9.21 4.22 11.33
CA ILE A 90 -9.90 2.92 11.25
C ILE A 90 -8.96 1.88 10.62
N TYR A 91 -8.28 2.25 9.55
CA TYR A 91 -7.30 1.38 8.91
C TYR A 91 -6.17 1.00 9.87
N TRP A 92 -5.62 1.98 10.59
CA TRP A 92 -4.57 1.73 11.57
C TRP A 92 -5.03 0.76 12.66
N ASN A 93 -6.27 0.89 13.14
CA ASN A 93 -6.81 -0.01 14.13
C ASN A 93 -6.84 -1.46 13.64
N LYS A 94 -7.12 -1.69 12.34
CA LYS A 94 -7.08 -3.02 11.74
C LYS A 94 -5.64 -3.54 11.66
N VAL A 95 -4.70 -2.72 11.22
CA VAL A 95 -3.28 -3.09 11.12
C VAL A 95 -2.74 -3.43 12.50
N LYS A 96 -3.04 -2.61 13.51
CA LYS A 96 -2.55 -2.78 14.87
C LYS A 96 -2.94 -4.14 15.46
N LYS A 97 -4.13 -4.63 15.15
CA LYS A 97 -4.60 -5.95 15.60
C LYS A 97 -3.76 -7.09 15.03
N GLU A 98 -3.20 -6.92 13.83
CA GLU A 98 -2.40 -7.94 13.17
C GLU A 98 -0.92 -7.91 13.58
N ILE A 99 -0.46 -6.80 14.13
CA ILE A 99 0.96 -6.65 14.51
C ILE A 99 1.29 -7.34 15.82
N LYS A 100 0.50 -7.27 16.81
CA LYS A 100 0.71 -7.84 18.16
C LYS A 100 2.14 -8.08 18.60
#